data_a65662295b3d0ced958e654d64288542
#
_entry.id   a65662295b3d0ced958e654d64288542
#
_cell.length_a   1.000
_cell.length_b   1.000
_cell.length_c   1.000
_cell.angle_alpha   90.00
_cell.angle_beta   90.00
_cell.angle_gamma   90.00
#
_symmetry.space_group_name_H-M   'P 1'
#
loop_
_entity.id
_entity.type
_entity.pdbx_description
1 polymer ?
#
loop_
_entity_poly.entity_id
_entity_poly.type
_entity_poly.pdbx_seq_one_letter_code
_entity_poly.pdbx_strand_id
1 'polypeptide(L)'
;IVKLESISGEILLNQEKVEVDIKSYYDFSGTNQSTFHCTLSVAPEAVQLVNDYNAAHGTSYELLPDDSYTLGGLTYSAGNNQASTKLTIQSTKLHPTYYLLPLCLTNADSETVLIDKSVRILTLVRGYCNPIIAFSAPDPTVIRAQDGYFYLYGTENTRNVPIYRSKNLVNWEYKGTAFTDATRPTWGGDHNIGAPEIRYFNNHYVLYYSWAIWGDEWRSNVGVAVSDSPLGPFIDKGCLIDSKVIGVQNSIDQFFYEDNGKKYMFWGSFRGIYATELTDNGLEIKKNTDGTPVLKKRICGNRFEGTNIYKRGEYYYLFASIGTCCNGATSTYQTVVGRSKNVLGPYLDKTGRDMLYDYCEIIMSGNETWAGPGHNSILIQDDVGTDWIIYHGYKKKEAENGRYVLMDKLIWSNDGWPSVKSNAPSILEVAPYFQK
;
A
#
# COMPACT_ATOMS: atom_id res chain seq x y z
N ILE A 1 -14.08 -0.83 45.89
CA ILE A 1 -13.99 -1.87 44.88
C ILE A 1 -12.92 -1.44 43.87
N VAL A 2 -11.99 -2.33 43.55
CA VAL A 2 -10.98 -2.08 42.47
C VAL A 2 -11.60 -2.45 41.13
N LYS A 3 -11.44 -1.59 40.13
CA LYS A 3 -12.00 -1.76 38.80
C LYS A 3 -10.93 -1.48 37.73
N LEU A 4 -10.93 -2.23 36.63
CA LEU A 4 -10.17 -1.91 35.41
C LEU A 4 -10.85 -0.78 34.65
N GLU A 5 -10.03 0.18 34.17
CA GLU A 5 -10.52 1.17 33.21
C GLU A 5 -10.83 0.51 31.85
N SER A 6 -11.79 1.08 31.15
CA SER A 6 -12.07 0.65 29.79
C SER A 6 -10.99 1.16 28.84
N ILE A 7 -10.49 0.27 27.99
CA ILE A 7 -9.61 0.65 26.87
C ILE A 7 -10.49 0.65 25.62
N SER A 8 -10.60 1.78 24.96
CA SER A 8 -11.39 1.94 23.73
C SER A 8 -10.48 2.01 22.51
N GLY A 9 -11.00 1.50 21.39
CA GLY A 9 -10.30 1.50 20.11
C GLY A 9 -9.42 0.28 19.88
N GLU A 10 -8.84 0.22 18.70
CA GLU A 10 -7.95 -0.85 18.27
C GLU A 10 -6.49 -0.48 18.56
N ILE A 11 -5.73 -1.40 19.15
CA ILE A 11 -4.30 -1.23 19.43
C ILE A 11 -3.52 -1.77 18.26
N LEU A 12 -2.78 -0.89 17.59
CA LEU A 12 -1.97 -1.24 16.42
C LEU A 12 -0.63 -1.86 16.84
N LEU A 13 -0.35 -3.06 16.35
CA LEU A 13 0.88 -3.83 16.56
C LEU A 13 1.80 -3.73 15.33
N ASN A 14 2.30 -2.53 15.03
CA ASN A 14 3.16 -2.26 13.86
C ASN A 14 4.66 -2.19 14.16
N GLN A 15 5.05 -2.31 15.44
CA GLN A 15 6.43 -2.34 15.90
C GLN A 15 6.78 -3.73 16.44
N GLU A 16 8.07 -4.07 16.54
CA GLU A 16 8.52 -5.36 17.06
C GLU A 16 8.06 -5.59 18.51
N LYS A 17 8.07 -4.52 19.31
CA LYS A 17 7.60 -4.50 20.70
C LYS A 17 6.61 -3.36 20.87
N VAL A 18 5.42 -3.65 21.40
CA VAL A 18 4.39 -2.66 21.74
C VAL A 18 4.09 -2.72 23.21
N GLU A 19 4.05 -1.57 23.87
CA GLU A 19 3.67 -1.45 25.29
C GLU A 19 2.36 -0.71 25.42
N VAL A 20 1.45 -1.28 26.21
CA VAL A 20 0.10 -0.75 26.47
C VAL A 20 -0.04 -0.53 27.97
N ASP A 21 -0.45 0.66 28.38
CA ASP A 21 -0.76 0.96 29.76
C ASP A 21 -2.14 0.42 30.12
N ILE A 22 -2.18 -0.51 31.06
CA ILE A 22 -3.42 -1.01 31.66
C ILE A 22 -3.64 -0.27 32.98
N LYS A 23 -4.72 0.53 33.02
CA LYS A 23 -5.04 1.37 34.17
C LYS A 23 -6.16 0.77 35.01
N SER A 24 -6.12 1.06 36.28
CA SER A 24 -7.09 0.58 37.24
C SER A 24 -7.29 1.62 38.34
N TYR A 25 -8.45 1.65 38.95
CA TYR A 25 -8.76 2.56 40.05
C TYR A 25 -9.50 1.82 41.21
N TYR A 26 -9.22 2.28 42.41
CA TYR A 26 -9.89 1.88 43.60
C TYR A 26 -11.03 2.85 43.92
N ASP A 27 -12.27 2.40 43.63
CA ASP A 27 -13.49 3.14 43.91
C ASP A 27 -13.78 3.09 45.42
N PHE A 28 -13.26 4.09 46.13
CA PHE A 28 -13.33 4.25 47.56
C PHE A 28 -13.48 5.74 47.89
N SER A 29 -14.37 6.06 48.85
CA SER A 29 -14.71 7.44 49.22
C SER A 29 -13.62 8.19 50.01
N GLY A 30 -12.51 7.59 50.30
CA GLY A 30 -11.32 8.15 50.93
C GLY A 30 -10.05 7.84 50.12
N THR A 31 -8.92 8.16 50.70
CA THR A 31 -7.63 7.72 50.20
C THR A 31 -7.24 6.36 50.78
N ASN A 32 -6.64 5.52 49.94
CA ASN A 32 -6.05 4.25 50.36
C ASN A 32 -5.03 4.44 51.50
N GLN A 33 -5.16 3.74 52.61
CA GLN A 33 -4.35 3.90 53.80
C GLN A 33 -3.10 3.00 53.82
N SER A 34 -3.07 1.95 53.01
CA SER A 34 -1.97 0.98 52.94
C SER A 34 -1.70 0.53 51.52
N THR A 35 -0.47 0.15 51.25
CA THR A 35 -0.13 -0.47 49.96
C THR A 35 -0.74 -1.85 49.84
N PHE A 36 -1.36 -2.16 48.72
CA PHE A 36 -1.86 -3.48 48.37
C PHE A 36 -1.66 -3.76 46.88
N HIS A 37 -1.76 -5.03 46.51
CA HIS A 37 -1.55 -5.47 45.13
C HIS A 37 -2.78 -6.19 44.60
N CYS A 38 -3.05 -6.01 43.30
CA CYS A 38 -4.07 -6.78 42.62
C CYS A 38 -3.43 -7.57 41.46
N THR A 39 -3.91 -8.80 41.30
CA THR A 39 -3.52 -9.65 40.17
C THR A 39 -4.40 -9.34 38.98
N LEU A 40 -3.76 -8.95 37.89
CA LEU A 40 -4.35 -8.80 36.55
C LEU A 40 -4.04 -10.06 35.75
N SER A 41 -5.04 -10.68 35.16
CA SER A 41 -4.89 -11.93 34.40
C SER A 41 -5.76 -11.91 33.14
N VAL A 42 -5.45 -12.81 32.22
CA VAL A 42 -6.39 -13.18 31.16
C VAL A 42 -7.58 -13.91 31.80
N ALA A 43 -8.78 -13.61 31.33
CA ALA A 43 -10.00 -14.23 31.84
C ALA A 43 -9.95 -15.76 31.67
N PRO A 44 -10.35 -16.55 32.68
CA PRO A 44 -10.30 -18.01 32.59
C PRO A 44 -11.05 -18.59 31.37
N GLU A 45 -12.15 -17.92 30.96
CA GLU A 45 -12.99 -18.31 29.83
C GLU A 45 -12.62 -17.57 28.53
N ALA A 46 -11.36 -17.09 28.36
CA ALA A 46 -10.95 -16.23 27.26
C ALA A 46 -11.29 -16.79 25.86
N VAL A 47 -11.11 -18.09 25.64
CA VAL A 47 -11.44 -18.73 24.35
C VAL A 47 -12.94 -18.63 24.05
N GLN A 48 -13.80 -18.87 25.05
CA GLN A 48 -15.25 -18.74 24.87
C GLN A 48 -15.63 -17.28 24.61
N LEU A 49 -15.06 -16.34 25.36
CA LEU A 49 -15.32 -14.90 25.18
C LEU A 49 -14.93 -14.41 23.76
N VAL A 50 -13.84 -14.92 23.21
CA VAL A 50 -13.44 -14.62 21.81
C VAL A 50 -14.45 -15.20 20.81
N ASN A 51 -14.90 -16.44 21.01
CA ASN A 51 -15.92 -17.06 20.16
C ASN A 51 -17.25 -16.31 20.21
N ASP A 52 -17.70 -15.93 21.42
CA ASP A 52 -18.93 -15.16 21.63
C ASP A 52 -18.84 -13.76 20.98
N TYR A 53 -17.70 -13.11 21.13
CA TYR A 53 -17.44 -11.83 20.46
C TYR A 53 -17.54 -11.97 18.92
N ASN A 54 -16.85 -12.96 18.36
CA ASN A 54 -16.86 -13.22 16.91
C ASN A 54 -18.27 -13.50 16.40
N ALA A 55 -19.04 -14.32 17.13
CA ALA A 55 -20.43 -14.63 16.77
C ALA A 55 -21.33 -13.38 16.80
N ALA A 56 -21.16 -12.52 17.80
CA ALA A 56 -21.96 -11.31 17.96
C ALA A 56 -21.64 -10.23 16.92
N HIS A 57 -20.41 -10.17 16.43
CA HIS A 57 -19.94 -9.11 15.53
C HIS A 57 -19.67 -9.59 14.09
N GLY A 58 -19.84 -10.89 13.80
CA GLY A 58 -19.56 -11.46 12.48
C GLY A 58 -18.07 -11.36 12.10
N THR A 59 -17.18 -11.50 13.09
CA THR A 59 -15.72 -11.44 12.93
C THR A 59 -15.08 -12.81 13.08
N SER A 60 -13.76 -12.90 12.82
CA SER A 60 -12.93 -14.10 13.02
C SER A 60 -11.63 -13.74 13.75
N TYR A 61 -11.72 -12.92 14.79
CA TYR A 61 -10.58 -12.50 15.59
C TYR A 61 -10.02 -13.66 16.40
N GLU A 62 -8.74 -13.66 16.68
CA GLU A 62 -8.04 -14.72 17.41
C GLU A 62 -7.73 -14.30 18.84
N LEU A 63 -7.62 -15.27 19.74
CA LEU A 63 -7.08 -15.00 21.08
C LEU A 63 -5.57 -14.69 20.95
N LEU A 64 -5.10 -13.61 21.61
CA LEU A 64 -3.67 -13.27 21.60
C LEU A 64 -2.86 -14.43 22.22
N PRO A 65 -1.86 -15.01 21.51
CA PRO A 65 -1.06 -16.14 22.01
C PRO A 65 -0.28 -15.81 23.28
N ASP A 66 -0.33 -16.71 24.26
CA ASP A 66 0.26 -16.52 25.59
C ASP A 66 1.78 -16.25 25.59
N ASP A 67 2.49 -16.80 24.60
CA ASP A 67 3.94 -16.60 24.45
C ASP A 67 4.32 -15.27 23.78
N SER A 68 3.31 -14.52 23.32
CA SER A 68 3.51 -13.25 22.59
C SER A 68 3.51 -12.01 23.49
N TYR A 69 3.15 -12.14 24.77
CA TYR A 69 3.04 -10.99 25.66
C TYR A 69 3.50 -11.29 27.10
N THR A 70 3.71 -10.22 27.85
CA THR A 70 3.89 -10.24 29.31
C THR A 70 2.98 -9.22 29.94
N LEU A 71 2.39 -9.58 31.09
CA LEU A 71 1.45 -8.76 31.83
C LEU A 71 1.97 -8.54 33.24
N GLY A 72 2.05 -7.29 33.69
CA GLY A 72 2.44 -6.94 35.05
C GLY A 72 1.29 -6.94 36.04
N GLY A 73 1.62 -6.95 37.35
CA GLY A 73 0.63 -6.76 38.42
C GLY A 73 0.33 -5.27 38.67
N LEU A 74 -0.72 -4.98 39.39
CA LEU A 74 -1.16 -3.65 39.79
C LEU A 74 -0.79 -3.39 41.26
N THR A 75 -0.08 -2.28 41.53
CA THR A 75 0.29 -1.86 42.89
C THR A 75 -0.39 -0.55 43.23
N TYR A 76 -1.18 -0.55 44.30
CA TYR A 76 -1.81 0.63 44.87
C TYR A 76 -1.00 1.07 46.09
N SER A 77 -0.23 2.15 45.92
CA SER A 77 0.54 2.74 47.03
C SER A 77 -0.39 3.45 48.01
N ALA A 78 -0.01 3.49 49.29
CA ALA A 78 -0.74 4.29 50.27
C ALA A 78 -0.89 5.74 49.84
N GLY A 79 -2.08 6.29 49.99
CA GLY A 79 -2.41 7.64 49.51
C GLY A 79 -2.83 7.74 48.05
N ASN A 80 -2.77 6.66 47.27
CA ASN A 80 -3.12 6.66 45.84
C ASN A 80 -4.21 5.60 45.53
N ASN A 81 -5.29 6.06 44.93
CA ASN A 81 -6.40 5.19 44.51
C ASN A 81 -6.28 4.78 43.01
N GLN A 82 -5.18 5.06 42.37
CA GLN A 82 -4.92 4.67 40.97
C GLN A 82 -3.70 3.77 40.89
N ALA A 83 -3.72 2.82 39.99
CA ALA A 83 -2.59 1.98 39.64
C ALA A 83 -2.55 1.75 38.13
N SER A 84 -1.36 1.52 37.62
CA SER A 84 -1.17 1.12 36.22
C SER A 84 -0.08 0.05 36.11
N THR A 85 -0.17 -0.74 35.07
CA THR A 85 0.84 -1.72 34.69
C THR A 85 1.02 -1.78 33.19
N LYS A 86 2.11 -2.38 32.73
CA LYS A 86 2.40 -2.56 31.33
C LYS A 86 1.96 -3.94 30.84
N LEU A 87 1.19 -3.96 29.75
CA LEU A 87 1.07 -5.10 28.85
C LEU A 87 2.14 -4.90 27.76
N THR A 88 3.10 -5.81 27.69
CA THR A 88 4.16 -5.77 26.67
C THR A 88 3.95 -6.87 25.66
N ILE A 89 3.83 -6.55 24.38
CA ILE A 89 3.52 -7.47 23.29
C ILE A 89 4.71 -7.56 22.33
N GLN A 90 5.14 -8.79 22.03
CA GLN A 90 6.17 -9.12 21.04
C GLN A 90 5.48 -9.42 19.71
N SER A 91 5.25 -8.41 18.90
CA SER A 91 4.47 -8.54 17.65
C SER A 91 5.16 -9.35 16.57
N THR A 92 6.47 -9.59 16.69
CA THR A 92 7.23 -10.49 15.79
C THR A 92 6.83 -11.96 15.90
N LYS A 93 6.16 -12.35 16.98
CA LYS A 93 5.60 -13.70 17.18
C LYS A 93 4.20 -13.87 16.61
N LEU A 94 3.59 -12.79 16.13
CA LEU A 94 2.22 -12.74 15.65
C LEU A 94 2.16 -12.74 14.13
N HIS A 95 1.24 -13.48 13.54
CA HIS A 95 0.90 -13.32 12.14
C HIS A 95 -0.10 -12.14 11.94
N PRO A 96 -0.20 -11.57 10.75
CA PRO A 96 -1.11 -10.46 10.48
C PRO A 96 -2.59 -10.88 10.59
N THR A 97 -3.24 -10.40 11.67
CA THR A 97 -4.68 -10.61 11.93
C THR A 97 -5.14 -9.67 13.04
N TYR A 98 -6.41 -9.73 13.40
CA TYR A 98 -6.98 -9.14 14.60
C TYR A 98 -6.93 -10.11 15.75
N TYR A 99 -6.56 -9.61 16.93
CA TYR A 99 -6.52 -10.35 18.18
C TYR A 99 -7.42 -9.72 19.23
N LEU A 100 -7.95 -10.57 20.10
CA LEU A 100 -8.64 -10.16 21.32
C LEU A 100 -7.84 -10.63 22.54
N LEU A 101 -7.78 -9.79 23.57
CA LEU A 101 -7.21 -10.15 24.87
C LEU A 101 -8.21 -9.78 25.97
N PRO A 102 -9.00 -10.75 26.45
CA PRO A 102 -9.90 -10.56 27.58
C PRO A 102 -9.12 -10.51 28.90
N LEU A 103 -9.15 -9.40 29.62
CA LEU A 103 -8.47 -9.18 30.90
C LEU A 103 -9.46 -9.01 32.03
N CYS A 104 -9.13 -9.53 33.22
CA CYS A 104 -9.89 -9.33 34.44
C CYS A 104 -8.98 -9.27 35.67
N LEU A 105 -9.48 -8.72 36.77
CA LEU A 105 -8.86 -8.82 38.07
C LEU A 105 -9.25 -10.16 38.69
N THR A 106 -8.30 -10.89 39.27
CA THR A 106 -8.54 -12.23 39.86
C THR A 106 -8.36 -12.25 41.35
N ASN A 107 -7.47 -11.46 41.91
CA ASN A 107 -7.20 -11.45 43.34
C ASN A 107 -6.69 -10.07 43.81
N ALA A 108 -6.88 -9.80 45.12
CA ALA A 108 -6.18 -8.74 45.84
C ALA A 108 -5.52 -9.37 47.09
N ASP A 109 -4.34 -8.91 47.46
CA ASP A 109 -3.59 -9.40 48.63
C ASP A 109 -4.08 -8.80 49.97
N SER A 110 -5.16 -8.03 49.95
CA SER A 110 -5.82 -7.44 51.10
C SER A 110 -7.25 -7.96 51.23
N GLU A 111 -7.57 -8.53 52.37
CA GLU A 111 -8.93 -9.09 52.67
C GLU A 111 -10.04 -8.03 52.69
N THR A 112 -9.67 -6.75 52.86
CA THR A 112 -10.63 -5.64 52.92
C THR A 112 -10.91 -5.02 51.54
N VAL A 113 -10.17 -5.44 50.51
CA VAL A 113 -10.29 -4.91 49.18
C VAL A 113 -11.12 -5.84 48.29
N LEU A 114 -12.25 -5.35 47.85
CA LEU A 114 -13.08 -6.05 46.87
C LEU A 114 -12.59 -5.70 45.44
N ILE A 115 -12.65 -6.68 44.57
CA ILE A 115 -12.33 -6.52 43.14
C ILE A 115 -13.57 -6.69 42.28
N ASP A 116 -13.66 -5.89 41.22
CA ASP A 116 -14.61 -6.11 40.11
C ASP A 116 -13.98 -7.10 39.13
N LYS A 117 -14.59 -8.29 39.02
CA LYS A 117 -14.13 -9.35 38.10
C LYS A 117 -14.65 -9.19 36.69
N SER A 118 -15.28 -8.06 36.36
CA SER A 118 -15.75 -7.79 35.00
C SER A 118 -14.61 -7.85 34.01
N VAL A 119 -14.85 -8.52 32.88
CA VAL A 119 -13.87 -8.67 31.83
C VAL A 119 -13.79 -7.37 30.96
N ARG A 120 -12.60 -6.99 30.62
CA ARG A 120 -12.32 -5.96 29.62
C ARG A 120 -11.62 -6.60 28.43
N ILE A 121 -12.21 -6.49 27.24
CA ILE A 121 -11.66 -7.06 26.02
C ILE A 121 -10.86 -5.98 25.28
N LEU A 122 -9.56 -6.23 25.11
CA LEU A 122 -8.71 -5.41 24.25
C LEU A 122 -8.78 -5.95 22.84
N THR A 123 -8.96 -5.06 21.87
CA THR A 123 -8.83 -5.37 20.44
C THR A 123 -7.46 -4.91 19.93
N LEU A 124 -6.73 -5.82 19.34
CA LEU A 124 -5.39 -5.57 18.82
C LEU A 124 -5.32 -6.00 17.36
N VAL A 125 -4.53 -5.30 16.56
CA VAL A 125 -4.36 -5.62 15.15
C VAL A 125 -2.89 -5.65 14.75
N ARG A 126 -2.45 -6.77 14.21
CA ARG A 126 -1.14 -6.86 13.53
C ARG A 126 -1.30 -6.30 12.13
N GLY A 127 -1.15 -4.98 12.01
CA GLY A 127 -1.55 -4.22 10.82
C GLY A 127 -0.69 -2.98 10.59
N TYR A 128 -1.21 -2.10 9.75
CA TYR A 128 -0.62 -0.81 9.41
C TYR A 128 -1.71 0.26 9.25
N CYS A 129 -1.30 1.52 9.34
CA CYS A 129 -2.13 2.67 8.97
C CYS A 129 -1.62 3.28 7.67
N ASN A 130 -2.55 3.70 6.81
CA ASN A 130 -2.22 4.60 5.71
C ASN A 130 -1.95 6.04 6.21
N PRO A 131 -0.99 6.77 5.63
CA PRO A 131 -0.14 6.37 4.51
C PRO A 131 1.01 5.44 4.96
N ILE A 132 1.45 4.54 4.08
CA ILE A 132 2.64 3.72 4.33
C ILE A 132 3.94 4.50 4.14
N ILE A 133 3.92 5.58 3.35
CA ILE A 133 4.99 6.58 3.25
C ILE A 133 4.36 7.96 3.44
N ALA A 134 4.73 8.64 4.53
CA ALA A 134 4.21 9.95 4.92
C ALA A 134 4.98 11.11 4.27
N PHE A 135 5.59 10.89 3.13
CA PHE A 135 6.21 11.88 2.27
C PHE A 135 5.63 11.78 0.87
N SER A 136 5.66 12.88 0.12
CA SER A 136 5.16 12.86 -1.25
C SER A 136 6.08 12.03 -2.14
N ALA A 137 5.57 10.89 -2.60
CA ALA A 137 6.20 10.00 -3.59
C ALA A 137 5.12 9.47 -4.54
N PRO A 138 4.53 10.37 -5.38
CA PRO A 138 3.41 10.00 -6.23
C PRO A 138 3.82 9.05 -7.33
N ASP A 139 2.81 8.41 -7.95
CA ASP A 139 2.96 7.53 -9.09
C ASP A 139 3.93 6.37 -8.77
N PRO A 140 3.69 5.62 -7.67
CA PRO A 140 4.65 4.64 -7.16
C PRO A 140 4.78 3.44 -8.08
N THR A 141 6.00 2.95 -8.24
CA THR A 141 6.29 1.60 -8.76
C THR A 141 7.07 0.80 -7.72
N VAL A 142 6.77 -0.49 -7.59
CA VAL A 142 7.38 -1.34 -6.58
C VAL A 142 7.92 -2.62 -7.21
N ILE A 143 9.09 -3.06 -6.77
CA ILE A 143 9.68 -4.36 -7.12
C ILE A 143 10.16 -5.08 -5.87
N ARG A 144 9.98 -6.40 -5.82
CA ARG A 144 10.72 -7.26 -4.89
C ARG A 144 12.05 -7.61 -5.56
N ALA A 145 13.15 -7.12 -5.03
CA ALA A 145 14.46 -7.27 -5.63
C ALA A 145 15.10 -8.62 -5.26
N GLN A 146 16.25 -8.93 -5.88
CA GLN A 146 16.96 -10.20 -5.70
C GLN A 146 17.52 -10.40 -4.28
N ASP A 147 17.69 -9.32 -3.52
CA ASP A 147 18.07 -9.33 -2.11
C ASP A 147 16.90 -9.61 -1.15
N GLY A 148 15.69 -9.81 -1.70
CA GLY A 148 14.47 -10.10 -0.97
C GLY A 148 13.74 -8.87 -0.41
N TYR A 149 14.31 -7.66 -0.53
CA TYR A 149 13.65 -6.43 -0.14
C TYR A 149 12.73 -5.91 -1.24
N PHE A 150 11.73 -5.14 -0.82
CA PHE A 150 10.93 -4.33 -1.70
C PHE A 150 11.57 -2.95 -1.87
N TYR A 151 11.57 -2.47 -3.11
CA TYR A 151 12.02 -1.14 -3.47
C TYR A 151 10.89 -0.39 -4.16
N LEU A 152 10.61 0.82 -3.69
CA LEU A 152 9.60 1.72 -4.24
C LEU A 152 10.28 2.96 -4.80
N TYR A 153 9.85 3.35 -5.98
CA TYR A 153 10.28 4.57 -6.67
C TYR A 153 9.04 5.42 -6.94
N GLY A 154 9.16 6.74 -6.87
CA GLY A 154 8.05 7.67 -7.14
C GLY A 154 8.47 8.82 -8.04
N THR A 155 7.49 9.52 -8.58
CA THR A 155 7.71 10.78 -9.30
C THR A 155 8.51 11.76 -8.45
N GLU A 156 9.41 12.50 -9.07
CA GLU A 156 10.30 13.42 -8.41
C GLU A 156 9.58 14.64 -7.78
N ASN A 157 9.22 14.50 -6.51
CA ASN A 157 9.11 15.65 -5.61
C ASN A 157 10.44 15.88 -4.89
N THR A 158 11.17 14.78 -4.64
CA THR A 158 12.62 14.83 -4.38
C THR A 158 13.33 14.62 -5.72
N ARG A 159 14.14 15.59 -6.16
CA ARG A 159 14.87 15.55 -7.42
C ARG A 159 15.56 14.21 -7.63
N ASN A 160 15.55 13.69 -8.86
CA ASN A 160 16.22 12.46 -9.30
C ASN A 160 15.54 11.14 -8.89
N VAL A 161 14.23 11.14 -8.60
CA VAL A 161 13.39 9.95 -8.33
C VAL A 161 13.77 9.27 -7.00
N PRO A 162 13.00 9.53 -5.94
CA PRO A 162 13.26 8.97 -4.61
C PRO A 162 13.10 7.45 -4.60
N ILE A 163 13.95 6.78 -3.81
CA ILE A 163 13.92 5.34 -3.56
C ILE A 163 13.64 5.08 -2.09
N TYR A 164 12.68 4.21 -1.83
CA TYR A 164 12.39 3.67 -0.50
C TYR A 164 12.58 2.16 -0.50
N ARG A 165 12.99 1.58 0.63
CA ARG A 165 13.20 0.15 0.81
C ARG A 165 12.38 -0.39 1.97
N SER A 166 11.77 -1.57 1.81
CA SER A 166 10.99 -2.24 2.86
C SER A 166 11.23 -3.75 2.84
N LYS A 167 11.04 -4.41 4.00
CA LYS A 167 10.97 -5.88 4.10
C LYS A 167 9.55 -6.42 4.00
N ASN A 168 8.55 -5.56 4.19
CA ASN A 168 7.18 -6.01 4.46
C ASN A 168 6.08 -5.12 3.84
N LEU A 169 6.45 -4.20 2.95
CA LEU A 169 5.59 -3.19 2.31
C LEU A 169 4.97 -2.15 3.27
N VAL A 170 5.17 -2.27 4.57
CA VAL A 170 4.61 -1.38 5.60
C VAL A 170 5.63 -0.38 6.10
N ASN A 171 6.82 -0.87 6.48
CA ASN A 171 7.89 -0.05 7.05
C ASN A 171 8.91 0.29 5.97
N TRP A 172 8.89 1.54 5.52
CA TRP A 172 9.73 2.04 4.44
C TRP A 172 10.86 2.93 4.96
N GLU A 173 12.05 2.74 4.42
CA GLU A 173 13.25 3.52 4.70
C GLU A 173 13.70 4.23 3.43
N TYR A 174 13.87 5.56 3.50
CA TYR A 174 14.42 6.32 2.38
C TYR A 174 15.89 5.94 2.13
N LYS A 175 16.25 5.66 0.88
CA LYS A 175 17.58 5.14 0.49
C LYS A 175 18.34 6.04 -0.49
N GLY A 176 17.82 7.19 -0.83
CA GLY A 176 18.40 8.08 -1.84
C GLY A 176 17.57 8.16 -3.10
N THR A 177 18.21 8.35 -4.24
CA THR A 177 17.55 8.59 -5.54
C THR A 177 18.10 7.70 -6.65
N ALA A 178 17.26 7.39 -7.64
CA ALA A 178 17.62 6.52 -8.78
C ALA A 178 18.72 7.13 -9.64
N PHE A 179 18.64 8.44 -9.88
CA PHE A 179 19.68 9.21 -10.56
C PHE A 179 20.46 10.07 -9.57
N THR A 180 21.61 10.54 -10.01
CA THR A 180 22.35 11.66 -9.43
C THR A 180 22.31 12.82 -10.43
N ASP A 181 22.74 14.01 -10.05
CA ASP A 181 22.86 15.13 -11.01
C ASP A 181 23.81 14.81 -12.17
N ALA A 182 24.79 13.92 -11.93
CA ALA A 182 25.73 13.47 -12.97
C ALA A 182 25.15 12.38 -13.90
N THR A 183 24.14 11.62 -13.47
CA THR A 183 23.53 10.53 -14.26
C THR A 183 22.12 10.86 -14.73
N ARG A 184 21.56 12.01 -14.32
CA ARG A 184 20.27 12.51 -14.78
C ARG A 184 20.26 12.63 -16.31
N PRO A 185 19.17 12.25 -16.99
CA PRO A 185 19.01 12.46 -18.42
C PRO A 185 19.20 13.92 -18.82
N THR A 186 19.77 14.17 -20.00
CA THR A 186 19.99 15.51 -20.53
C THR A 186 19.49 15.68 -21.97
N TRP A 187 19.01 14.60 -22.60
CA TRP A 187 18.49 14.66 -23.97
C TRP A 187 17.18 15.45 -24.05
N GLY A 188 17.01 16.21 -25.12
CA GLY A 188 15.82 17.06 -25.34
C GLY A 188 15.73 18.31 -24.46
N GLY A 189 16.72 18.57 -23.59
CA GLY A 189 16.76 19.70 -22.66
C GLY A 189 16.45 19.29 -21.22
N ASP A 190 16.22 20.26 -20.33
CA ASP A 190 15.86 19.99 -18.93
C ASP A 190 14.35 19.72 -18.83
N HIS A 191 14.02 18.53 -18.38
CA HIS A 191 12.66 18.03 -18.20
C HIS A 191 12.48 17.48 -16.79
N ASN A 192 11.23 17.15 -16.43
CA ASN A 192 10.92 16.49 -15.18
C ASN A 192 10.90 14.97 -15.36
N ILE A 193 11.21 14.23 -14.29
CA ILE A 193 11.12 12.78 -14.26
C ILE A 193 9.87 12.38 -13.47
N GLY A 194 9.01 11.58 -14.07
CA GLY A 194 7.81 11.13 -13.41
C GLY A 194 7.39 9.72 -13.77
N ALA A 195 6.38 9.23 -13.05
CA ALA A 195 5.76 7.94 -13.23
C ALA A 195 6.78 6.83 -13.55
N PRO A 196 7.76 6.57 -12.64
CA PRO A 196 8.78 5.56 -12.90
C PRO A 196 8.15 4.17 -12.98
N GLU A 197 8.77 3.28 -13.74
CA GLU A 197 8.38 1.88 -13.83
C GLU A 197 9.63 1.01 -13.75
N ILE A 198 9.77 0.22 -12.69
CA ILE A 198 10.94 -0.62 -12.42
C ILE A 198 10.70 -2.08 -12.77
N ARG A 199 11.67 -2.71 -13.44
CA ARG A 199 11.69 -4.16 -13.72
C ARG A 199 13.07 -4.74 -13.52
N TYR A 200 13.14 -6.07 -13.36
CA TYR A 200 14.39 -6.81 -13.33
C TYR A 200 14.33 -7.92 -14.38
N PHE A 201 15.18 -7.85 -15.37
CA PHE A 201 15.39 -8.88 -16.39
C PHE A 201 16.78 -8.74 -17.00
N ASN A 202 17.27 -9.80 -17.65
CA ASN A 202 18.61 -9.86 -18.23
C ASN A 202 19.73 -9.46 -17.23
N ASN A 203 19.54 -9.79 -15.93
CA ASN A 203 20.43 -9.49 -14.81
C ASN A 203 20.64 -8.01 -14.51
N HIS A 204 19.74 -7.14 -14.97
CA HIS A 204 19.78 -5.70 -14.69
C HIS A 204 18.42 -5.22 -14.16
N TYR A 205 18.45 -4.19 -13.35
CA TYR A 205 17.29 -3.37 -13.04
C TYR A 205 17.11 -2.35 -14.16
N VAL A 206 15.93 -2.34 -14.75
CA VAL A 206 15.55 -1.44 -15.84
C VAL A 206 14.49 -0.48 -15.32
N LEU A 207 14.79 0.80 -15.35
CA LEU A 207 13.90 1.87 -14.95
C LEU A 207 13.42 2.61 -16.20
N TYR A 208 12.15 2.49 -16.50
CA TYR A 208 11.49 3.34 -17.47
C TYR A 208 10.94 4.56 -16.73
N TYR A 209 10.96 5.73 -17.37
CA TYR A 209 10.53 6.96 -16.73
C TYR A 209 9.92 7.91 -17.75
N SER A 210 8.92 8.68 -17.33
CA SER A 210 8.43 9.82 -18.09
C SER A 210 9.48 10.94 -18.05
N TRP A 211 9.85 11.48 -19.20
CA TRP A 211 10.76 12.60 -19.36
C TRP A 211 10.01 13.71 -20.07
N ALA A 212 9.44 14.66 -19.31
CA ALA A 212 8.42 15.57 -19.83
C ALA A 212 8.52 16.98 -19.25
N ILE A 213 8.00 17.94 -20.01
CA ILE A 213 7.62 19.25 -19.51
C ILE A 213 6.14 19.19 -19.20
N TRP A 214 5.78 19.27 -17.90
CA TRP A 214 4.39 19.17 -17.49
C TRP A 214 3.52 20.25 -18.16
N GLY A 215 2.46 19.81 -18.83
CA GLY A 215 1.56 20.67 -19.59
C GLY A 215 1.91 20.83 -21.07
N ASP A 216 3.07 20.33 -21.53
CA ASP A 216 3.42 20.30 -22.96
C ASP A 216 3.33 18.86 -23.49
N GLU A 217 2.19 18.53 -24.04
CA GLU A 217 1.85 17.17 -24.49
C GLU A 217 2.75 16.63 -25.62
N TRP A 218 3.42 17.54 -26.36
CA TRP A 218 4.36 17.18 -27.43
C TRP A 218 5.83 17.16 -26.98
N ARG A 219 6.12 17.55 -25.73
CA ARG A 219 7.40 17.36 -25.04
C ARG A 219 7.25 16.42 -23.86
N SER A 220 6.52 15.35 -24.10
CA SER A 220 6.21 14.26 -23.15
C SER A 220 6.74 12.98 -23.76
N ASN A 221 7.74 12.38 -23.15
CA ASN A 221 8.48 11.24 -23.70
C ASN A 221 8.69 10.17 -22.65
N VAL A 222 9.05 8.97 -23.08
CA VAL A 222 9.49 7.88 -22.19
C VAL A 222 10.98 7.65 -22.41
N GLY A 223 11.74 7.69 -21.32
CA GLY A 223 13.14 7.29 -21.28
C GLY A 223 13.32 5.93 -20.65
N VAL A 224 14.53 5.38 -20.79
CA VAL A 224 14.92 4.11 -20.17
C VAL A 224 16.33 4.19 -19.60
N ALA A 225 16.55 3.64 -18.42
CA ALA A 225 17.83 3.58 -17.74
C ALA A 225 18.07 2.20 -17.12
N VAL A 226 19.31 1.83 -16.88
CA VAL A 226 19.70 0.52 -16.33
C VAL A 226 20.65 0.67 -15.15
N SER A 227 20.59 -0.28 -14.23
CA SER A 227 21.50 -0.41 -13.10
C SER A 227 21.70 -1.87 -12.72
N ASP A 228 22.85 -2.20 -12.12
CA ASP A 228 23.11 -3.52 -11.52
C ASP A 228 22.56 -3.60 -10.08
N SER A 229 22.14 -2.45 -9.53
CA SER A 229 21.60 -2.35 -8.17
C SER A 229 20.22 -1.70 -8.16
N PRO A 230 19.29 -2.16 -7.32
CA PRO A 230 18.00 -1.47 -7.16
C PRO A 230 18.14 -0.08 -6.53
N LEU A 231 19.29 0.24 -5.97
CA LEU A 231 19.59 1.57 -5.42
C LEU A 231 20.22 2.53 -6.45
N GLY A 232 20.43 2.06 -7.68
CA GLY A 232 21.15 2.85 -8.66
C GLY A 232 22.68 2.95 -8.38
N PRO A 233 23.37 3.99 -8.92
CA PRO A 233 22.81 4.95 -9.85
C PRO A 233 22.36 4.30 -11.15
N PHE A 234 21.22 4.72 -11.67
CA PHE A 234 20.76 4.30 -12.98
C PHE A 234 21.47 5.10 -14.07
N ILE A 235 21.89 4.39 -15.12
CA ILE A 235 22.57 4.97 -16.28
C ILE A 235 21.56 5.08 -17.42
N ASP A 236 21.28 6.31 -17.82
CA ASP A 236 20.38 6.63 -18.91
C ASP A 236 20.81 5.98 -20.22
N LYS A 237 19.85 5.41 -20.95
CA LYS A 237 20.00 4.81 -22.28
C LYS A 237 19.29 5.63 -23.36
N GLY A 238 18.68 6.76 -22.96
CA GLY A 238 18.04 7.69 -23.87
C GLY A 238 16.55 7.49 -24.05
N CYS A 239 16.03 8.10 -25.10
CA CYS A 239 14.60 8.11 -25.43
C CYS A 239 14.13 6.77 -25.98
N LEU A 240 13.15 6.15 -25.30
CA LEU A 240 12.45 4.96 -25.77
C LEU A 240 11.26 5.35 -26.67
N ILE A 241 10.43 6.31 -26.20
CA ILE A 241 9.26 6.80 -26.93
C ILE A 241 9.32 8.33 -26.97
N ASP A 242 9.37 8.88 -28.18
CA ASP A 242 9.23 10.31 -28.45
C ASP A 242 7.80 10.59 -28.94
N SER A 243 7.08 11.49 -28.29
CA SER A 243 5.68 11.81 -28.60
C SER A 243 5.46 12.26 -30.04
N LYS A 244 6.40 13.07 -30.58
CA LYS A 244 6.32 13.57 -31.95
C LYS A 244 6.60 12.47 -32.96
N VAL A 245 7.60 11.62 -32.70
CA VAL A 245 7.99 10.51 -33.57
C VAL A 245 6.90 9.43 -33.62
N ILE A 246 6.40 9.04 -32.45
CA ILE A 246 5.36 8.01 -32.36
C ILE A 246 3.97 8.57 -32.74
N GLY A 247 3.80 9.90 -32.77
CA GLY A 247 2.53 10.55 -33.08
C GLY A 247 1.44 10.31 -32.04
N VAL A 248 1.81 10.36 -30.76
CA VAL A 248 0.89 10.26 -29.62
C VAL A 248 1.23 11.37 -28.63
N GLN A 249 0.27 12.27 -28.41
CA GLN A 249 0.39 13.31 -27.41
C GLN A 249 0.44 12.70 -26.01
N ASN A 250 1.08 13.41 -25.08
CA ASN A 250 1.18 13.03 -23.67
C ASN A 250 1.69 11.60 -23.49
N SER A 251 2.79 11.25 -24.18
CA SER A 251 3.46 9.95 -24.13
C SER A 251 4.26 9.81 -22.84
N ILE A 252 3.54 9.56 -21.74
CA ILE A 252 4.04 9.35 -20.36
C ILE A 252 3.33 8.15 -19.75
N ASP A 253 3.57 7.88 -18.47
CA ASP A 253 2.90 6.84 -17.67
C ASP A 253 3.07 5.44 -18.27
N GLN A 254 4.31 5.11 -18.55
CA GLN A 254 4.69 3.85 -19.15
C GLN A 254 4.60 2.69 -18.16
N PHE A 255 4.17 1.54 -18.67
CA PHE A 255 4.10 0.28 -17.94
C PHE A 255 4.64 -0.86 -18.80
N PHE A 256 5.63 -1.58 -18.29
CA PHE A 256 6.23 -2.75 -18.95
C PHE A 256 5.46 -4.02 -18.60
N TYR A 257 5.21 -4.85 -19.62
CA TYR A 257 4.63 -6.17 -19.42
C TYR A 257 5.25 -7.22 -20.34
N GLU A 258 5.58 -8.38 -19.79
CA GLU A 258 6.05 -9.52 -20.57
C GLU A 258 4.97 -10.61 -20.63
N ASP A 259 4.63 -11.05 -21.84
CA ASP A 259 3.66 -12.10 -22.09
C ASP A 259 4.16 -13.05 -23.17
N ASN A 260 4.21 -14.35 -22.85
CA ASN A 260 4.64 -15.40 -23.78
C ASN A 260 5.97 -15.10 -24.50
N GLY A 261 6.96 -14.58 -23.75
CA GLY A 261 8.28 -14.22 -24.24
C GLY A 261 8.36 -12.95 -25.07
N LYS A 262 7.27 -12.23 -25.23
CA LYS A 262 7.24 -10.90 -25.86
C LYS A 262 7.17 -9.81 -24.80
N LYS A 263 7.94 -8.76 -25.01
CA LYS A 263 7.97 -7.58 -24.14
C LYS A 263 7.14 -6.47 -24.75
N TYR A 264 6.26 -5.88 -23.94
CA TYR A 264 5.40 -4.78 -24.35
C TYR A 264 5.61 -3.57 -23.45
N MET A 265 5.49 -2.39 -24.06
CA MET A 265 5.33 -1.13 -23.35
C MET A 265 3.93 -0.60 -23.59
N PHE A 266 3.19 -0.40 -22.49
CA PHE A 266 1.93 0.34 -22.49
C PHE A 266 2.22 1.74 -22.01
N TRP A 267 1.59 2.76 -22.59
CA TRP A 267 1.82 4.14 -22.20
C TRP A 267 0.67 5.05 -22.63
N GLY A 268 0.61 6.24 -22.07
CA GLY A 268 -0.29 7.31 -22.44
C GLY A 268 -1.08 7.87 -21.27
N SER A 269 -1.39 9.15 -21.34
CA SER A 269 -2.14 9.89 -20.33
C SER A 269 -3.15 10.80 -21.01
N PHE A 270 -4.44 10.57 -20.78
CA PHE A 270 -5.60 11.33 -21.27
C PHE A 270 -5.65 11.61 -22.81
N ARG A 271 -4.86 10.90 -23.60
CA ARG A 271 -4.86 10.92 -25.08
C ARG A 271 -4.95 9.51 -25.66
N GLY A 272 -5.44 8.56 -24.86
CA GLY A 272 -5.49 7.13 -25.11
C GLY A 272 -4.30 6.41 -24.50
N ILE A 273 -4.53 5.15 -24.12
CA ILE A 273 -3.48 4.21 -23.77
C ILE A 273 -3.09 3.42 -25.01
N TYR A 274 -1.81 3.33 -25.27
CA TYR A 274 -1.25 2.62 -26.41
C TYR A 274 -0.34 1.48 -25.94
N ALA A 275 -0.09 0.52 -26.83
CA ALA A 275 0.87 -0.54 -26.64
C ALA A 275 1.82 -0.66 -27.84
N THR A 276 3.09 -0.97 -27.57
CA THR A 276 4.11 -1.32 -28.57
C THR A 276 4.90 -2.53 -28.11
N GLU A 277 5.46 -3.30 -29.05
CA GLU A 277 6.39 -4.40 -28.77
C GLU A 277 7.81 -3.85 -28.63
N LEU A 278 8.52 -4.27 -27.59
CA LEU A 278 9.93 -3.96 -27.38
C LEU A 278 10.82 -5.06 -27.94
N THR A 279 12.09 -4.73 -28.14
CA THR A 279 13.17 -5.68 -28.41
C THR A 279 13.38 -6.61 -27.20
N ASP A 280 14.11 -7.71 -27.40
CA ASP A 280 14.34 -8.72 -26.35
C ASP A 280 15.14 -8.15 -25.16
N ASN A 281 15.98 -7.14 -25.39
CA ASN A 281 16.67 -6.42 -24.32
C ASN A 281 15.77 -5.40 -23.58
N GLY A 282 14.56 -5.12 -24.09
CA GLY A 282 13.61 -4.19 -23.45
C GLY A 282 13.99 -2.71 -23.56
N LEU A 283 15.06 -2.35 -24.25
CA LEU A 283 15.58 -0.99 -24.27
C LEU A 283 15.20 -0.19 -25.52
N GLU A 284 14.53 -0.83 -26.48
CA GLU A 284 14.14 -0.21 -27.76
C GLU A 284 12.76 -0.70 -28.20
N ILE A 285 12.04 0.12 -28.96
CA ILE A 285 10.85 -0.32 -29.69
C ILE A 285 11.30 -1.26 -30.82
N LYS A 286 10.64 -2.40 -30.92
CA LYS A 286 10.84 -3.33 -32.05
C LYS A 286 10.26 -2.74 -33.33
N LYS A 287 11.09 -2.66 -34.36
CA LYS A 287 10.75 -1.99 -35.62
C LYS A 287 10.76 -2.93 -36.80
N ASN A 288 9.95 -2.62 -37.79
CA ASN A 288 9.99 -3.18 -39.13
C ASN A 288 11.22 -2.65 -39.89
N THR A 289 11.48 -3.22 -41.06
CA THR A 289 12.60 -2.81 -41.95
C THR A 289 12.51 -1.37 -42.43
N ASP A 290 11.31 -0.80 -42.47
CA ASP A 290 11.06 0.60 -42.84
C ASP A 290 11.18 1.59 -41.66
N GLY A 291 11.53 1.07 -40.46
CA GLY A 291 11.68 1.86 -39.24
C GLY A 291 10.39 2.10 -38.44
N THR A 292 9.24 1.66 -38.94
CA THR A 292 7.98 1.76 -38.20
C THR A 292 7.91 0.73 -37.07
N PRO A 293 7.20 1.00 -35.95
CA PRO A 293 6.97 0.00 -34.90
C PRO A 293 6.29 -1.26 -35.47
N VAL A 294 6.74 -2.46 -35.07
CA VAL A 294 6.08 -3.74 -35.40
C VAL A 294 4.64 -3.74 -34.87
N LEU A 295 4.42 -3.08 -33.74
CA LEU A 295 3.13 -2.90 -33.10
C LEU A 295 2.98 -1.46 -32.61
N LYS A 296 1.87 -0.82 -32.98
CA LYS A 296 1.35 0.38 -32.33
C LYS A 296 -0.16 0.23 -32.24
N LYS A 297 -0.67 -0.11 -31.08
CA LYS A 297 -2.11 -0.38 -30.88
C LYS A 297 -2.67 0.53 -29.81
N ARG A 298 -3.79 1.18 -30.08
CA ARG A 298 -4.57 1.86 -29.06
C ARG A 298 -5.38 0.85 -28.26
N ILE A 299 -5.27 0.91 -26.93
CA ILE A 299 -5.85 -0.04 -25.98
C ILE A 299 -7.05 0.57 -25.28
N CYS A 300 -6.94 1.82 -24.80
CA CYS A 300 -8.00 2.51 -24.09
C CYS A 300 -8.30 3.88 -24.69
N GLY A 301 -9.46 4.43 -24.37
CA GLY A 301 -9.91 5.77 -24.76
C GLY A 301 -9.17 6.89 -24.05
N ASN A 302 -9.74 8.10 -24.09
CA ASN A 302 -9.05 9.31 -23.63
C ASN A 302 -9.20 9.62 -22.14
N ARG A 303 -9.98 8.84 -21.39
CA ARG A 303 -10.23 9.09 -19.96
C ARG A 303 -9.11 8.60 -19.06
N PHE A 304 -8.17 7.79 -19.55
CA PHE A 304 -7.30 6.96 -18.75
C PHE A 304 -5.86 7.43 -18.74
N GLU A 305 -5.19 7.18 -17.62
CA GLU A 305 -3.75 7.23 -17.45
C GLU A 305 -3.30 6.24 -16.36
N GLY A 306 -1.97 6.18 -16.05
CA GLY A 306 -1.43 5.37 -14.96
C GLY A 306 -1.72 3.88 -15.13
N THR A 307 -1.51 3.37 -16.34
CA THR A 307 -1.85 1.99 -16.71
C THR A 307 -0.99 0.95 -16.01
N ASN A 308 -1.62 -0.13 -15.59
CA ASN A 308 -0.98 -1.29 -15.00
C ASN A 308 -1.73 -2.57 -15.42
N ILE A 309 -1.01 -3.67 -15.69
CA ILE A 309 -1.64 -4.95 -16.08
C ILE A 309 -1.25 -6.04 -15.09
N TYR A 310 -2.27 -6.78 -14.63
CA TYR A 310 -2.12 -7.94 -13.77
C TYR A 310 -2.84 -9.15 -14.35
N LYS A 311 -2.14 -10.29 -14.43
CA LYS A 311 -2.74 -11.55 -14.90
C LYS A 311 -3.21 -12.39 -13.73
N ARG A 312 -4.49 -12.77 -13.74
CA ARG A 312 -5.07 -13.68 -12.75
C ARG A 312 -5.95 -14.71 -13.46
N GLY A 313 -5.58 -15.98 -13.32
CA GLY A 313 -6.23 -17.04 -14.07
C GLY A 313 -6.09 -16.84 -15.59
N GLU A 314 -7.19 -16.88 -16.30
CA GLU A 314 -7.25 -16.69 -17.76
C GLU A 314 -7.41 -15.23 -18.19
N TYR A 315 -7.52 -14.28 -17.24
CA TYR A 315 -7.76 -12.87 -17.51
C TYR A 315 -6.54 -11.99 -17.23
N TYR A 316 -6.34 -11.01 -18.09
CA TYR A 316 -5.53 -9.84 -17.89
C TYR A 316 -6.45 -8.72 -17.39
N TYR A 317 -6.09 -8.10 -16.29
CA TYR A 317 -6.79 -6.95 -15.71
C TYR A 317 -5.96 -5.71 -15.98
N LEU A 318 -6.52 -4.76 -16.71
CA LEU A 318 -5.91 -3.46 -16.93
C LEU A 318 -6.47 -2.51 -15.89
N PHE A 319 -5.63 -2.14 -14.94
CA PHE A 319 -5.89 -1.07 -14.00
C PHE A 319 -5.46 0.24 -14.62
N ALA A 320 -6.20 1.29 -14.38
CA ALA A 320 -5.90 2.64 -14.82
C ALA A 320 -6.53 3.66 -13.85
N SER A 321 -6.32 4.92 -14.14
CA SER A 321 -6.90 6.01 -13.36
C SER A 321 -7.67 6.97 -14.25
N ILE A 322 -8.73 7.55 -13.70
CA ILE A 322 -9.58 8.56 -14.34
C ILE A 322 -9.76 9.77 -13.41
N GLY A 323 -10.20 10.89 -13.95
CA GLY A 323 -10.46 12.11 -13.18
C GLY A 323 -9.21 13.00 -13.09
N THR A 324 -9.13 13.86 -12.08
CA THR A 324 -8.05 14.83 -11.92
C THR A 324 -7.12 14.41 -10.78
N CYS A 325 -5.84 14.17 -11.07
CA CYS A 325 -4.86 13.68 -10.11
C CYS A 325 -4.32 14.74 -9.15
N CYS A 326 -4.24 16.00 -9.58
CA CYS A 326 -3.26 16.94 -9.03
C CYS A 326 -3.90 18.22 -8.42
N ASN A 327 -5.13 18.11 -7.90
CA ASN A 327 -5.93 19.21 -7.33
C ASN A 327 -6.01 19.16 -5.79
N GLY A 328 -5.02 18.57 -5.10
CA GLY A 328 -5.01 18.50 -3.63
C GLY A 328 -6.26 17.81 -3.09
N ALA A 329 -6.86 18.40 -2.06
CA ALA A 329 -8.06 17.87 -1.40
C ALA A 329 -9.30 17.74 -2.30
N THR A 330 -9.31 18.44 -3.45
CA THR A 330 -10.42 18.41 -4.43
C THR A 330 -10.14 17.48 -5.61
N SER A 331 -9.06 16.72 -5.59
CA SER A 331 -8.76 15.71 -6.61
C SER A 331 -9.89 14.69 -6.73
N THR A 332 -10.32 14.44 -7.98
CA THR A 332 -11.38 13.49 -8.32
C THR A 332 -10.83 12.16 -8.87
N TYR A 333 -9.53 11.96 -8.78
CA TYR A 333 -8.85 10.77 -9.28
C TYR A 333 -9.44 9.50 -8.68
N GLN A 334 -9.58 8.45 -9.47
CA GLN A 334 -10.18 7.18 -9.11
C GLN A 334 -9.43 6.05 -9.80
N THR A 335 -9.23 4.94 -9.12
CA THR A 335 -8.70 3.72 -9.71
C THR A 335 -9.82 2.91 -10.36
N VAL A 336 -9.60 2.50 -11.59
CA VAL A 336 -10.56 1.75 -12.41
C VAL A 336 -9.93 0.49 -12.98
N VAL A 337 -10.76 -0.42 -13.50
CA VAL A 337 -10.31 -1.67 -14.11
C VAL A 337 -11.20 -2.11 -15.27
N GLY A 338 -10.60 -2.77 -16.24
CA GLY A 338 -11.26 -3.63 -17.24
C GLY A 338 -10.51 -4.94 -17.36
N ARG A 339 -11.11 -5.97 -17.92
CA ARG A 339 -10.45 -7.28 -18.11
C ARG A 339 -10.53 -7.81 -19.53
N SER A 340 -9.56 -8.60 -19.92
CA SER A 340 -9.43 -9.22 -21.24
C SER A 340 -8.84 -10.63 -21.14
N LYS A 341 -9.11 -11.48 -22.12
CA LYS A 341 -8.40 -12.77 -22.31
C LYS A 341 -7.10 -12.60 -23.12
N ASN A 342 -6.84 -11.41 -23.64
CA ASN A 342 -5.65 -11.08 -24.42
C ASN A 342 -4.96 -9.83 -23.84
N VAL A 343 -3.64 -9.88 -23.69
CA VAL A 343 -2.85 -8.77 -23.14
C VAL A 343 -3.02 -7.47 -23.92
N LEU A 344 -3.31 -7.54 -25.20
CA LEU A 344 -3.56 -6.39 -26.07
C LEU A 344 -5.06 -6.02 -26.18
N GLY A 345 -5.90 -6.53 -25.29
CA GLY A 345 -7.34 -6.27 -25.26
C GLY A 345 -8.16 -6.99 -26.34
N PRO A 346 -9.46 -6.71 -26.44
CA PRO A 346 -10.18 -5.61 -25.77
C PRO A 346 -10.33 -5.81 -24.27
N TYR A 347 -10.19 -4.74 -23.49
CA TYR A 347 -10.46 -4.73 -22.06
C TYR A 347 -11.88 -4.27 -21.79
N LEU A 348 -12.68 -5.14 -21.21
CA LEU A 348 -14.11 -4.93 -21.05
C LEU A 348 -14.49 -4.68 -19.59
N ASP A 349 -15.55 -3.89 -19.38
CA ASP A 349 -16.22 -3.74 -18.08
C ASP A 349 -17.12 -4.96 -17.78
N LYS A 350 -17.81 -4.97 -16.64
CA LYS A 350 -18.73 -6.05 -16.23
C LYS A 350 -19.90 -6.27 -17.21
N THR A 351 -20.24 -5.26 -17.96
CA THR A 351 -21.36 -5.31 -18.93
C THR A 351 -20.91 -5.62 -20.35
N GLY A 352 -19.60 -5.85 -20.57
CA GLY A 352 -19.03 -6.17 -21.87
C GLY A 352 -18.69 -4.95 -22.74
N ARG A 353 -18.64 -3.76 -22.17
CA ARG A 353 -18.29 -2.51 -22.89
C ARG A 353 -16.77 -2.26 -22.80
N ASP A 354 -16.20 -1.81 -23.92
CA ASP A 354 -14.76 -1.72 -24.08
C ASP A 354 -14.18 -0.40 -23.50
N MET A 355 -13.05 -0.49 -22.79
CA MET A 355 -12.26 0.66 -22.31
C MET A 355 -11.78 1.55 -23.48
N LEU A 356 -11.69 1.03 -24.69
CA LEU A 356 -11.40 1.83 -25.88
C LEU A 356 -12.43 2.97 -26.08
N TYR A 357 -13.64 2.77 -25.58
CA TYR A 357 -14.75 3.73 -25.62
C TYR A 357 -15.04 4.35 -24.25
N ASP A 358 -14.02 4.42 -23.39
CA ASP A 358 -14.06 5.07 -22.07
C ASP A 358 -14.95 4.36 -21.01
N TYR A 359 -15.33 3.09 -21.21
CA TYR A 359 -16.04 2.29 -20.22
C TYR A 359 -15.08 1.56 -19.29
N CYS A 360 -15.42 1.43 -18.02
CA CYS A 360 -14.59 0.76 -16.99
C CYS A 360 -15.39 0.50 -15.72
N GLU A 361 -14.83 -0.33 -14.82
CA GLU A 361 -15.31 -0.48 -13.46
C GLU A 361 -14.51 0.38 -12.49
N ILE A 362 -15.18 1.15 -11.66
CA ILE A 362 -14.52 1.90 -10.58
C ILE A 362 -14.33 0.95 -9.40
N ILE A 363 -13.09 0.79 -8.94
CA ILE A 363 -12.75 -0.08 -7.81
C ILE A 363 -12.35 0.70 -6.56
N MET A 364 -11.95 1.97 -6.72
CA MET A 364 -11.56 2.82 -5.61
C MET A 364 -11.81 4.30 -5.92
N SER A 365 -12.39 5.01 -4.95
CA SER A 365 -12.66 6.46 -4.98
C SER A 365 -12.21 7.09 -3.68
N GLY A 366 -12.09 8.40 -3.65
CA GLY A 366 -11.82 9.14 -2.40
C GLY A 366 -12.93 8.98 -1.36
N ASN A 367 -12.60 9.25 -0.11
CA ASN A 367 -13.52 9.27 1.02
C ASN A 367 -13.37 10.55 1.85
N GLU A 368 -13.84 10.59 3.09
CA GLU A 368 -13.70 11.77 3.96
C GLU A 368 -12.25 12.13 4.28
N THR A 369 -11.37 11.13 4.40
CA THR A 369 -9.94 11.31 4.74
C THR A 369 -9.07 11.52 3.50
N TRP A 370 -9.33 10.76 2.44
CA TRP A 370 -8.47 10.67 1.26
C TRP A 370 -9.14 11.23 0.00
N ALA A 371 -8.38 11.94 -0.81
CA ALA A 371 -8.79 12.42 -2.13
C ALA A 371 -7.86 11.87 -3.21
N GLY A 372 -8.42 11.59 -4.37
CA GLY A 372 -7.67 11.25 -5.57
C GLY A 372 -6.82 9.97 -5.48
N PRO A 373 -7.36 8.81 -5.04
CA PRO A 373 -6.61 7.57 -5.03
C PRO A 373 -6.43 7.03 -6.44
N GLY A 374 -5.17 6.83 -6.88
CA GLY A 374 -4.89 6.33 -8.22
C GLY A 374 -3.42 6.12 -8.53
N HIS A 375 -3.13 5.87 -9.80
CA HIS A 375 -1.81 5.58 -10.35
C HIS A 375 -1.10 4.49 -9.55
N ASN A 376 -1.69 3.30 -9.55
CA ASN A 376 -1.17 2.18 -8.77
C ASN A 376 0.05 1.53 -9.42
N SER A 377 0.93 1.02 -8.57
CA SER A 377 1.99 0.08 -8.94
C SER A 377 1.43 -1.26 -9.42
N ILE A 378 2.30 -2.13 -9.92
CA ILE A 378 1.96 -3.55 -10.10
C ILE A 378 1.41 -4.12 -8.78
N LEU A 379 0.42 -5.00 -8.88
CA LEU A 379 -0.08 -5.71 -7.70
C LEU A 379 1.01 -6.63 -7.14
N ILE A 380 1.11 -6.68 -5.83
CA ILE A 380 2.04 -7.55 -5.13
C ILE A 380 1.25 -8.59 -4.37
N GLN A 381 1.55 -9.86 -4.60
CA GLN A 381 0.96 -10.95 -3.86
C GLN A 381 1.85 -11.29 -2.66
N ASP A 382 1.24 -11.42 -1.48
CA ASP A 382 1.94 -11.90 -0.29
C ASP A 382 2.04 -13.43 -0.25
N ASP A 383 2.78 -13.97 0.72
CA ASP A 383 3.08 -15.39 0.80
C ASP A 383 1.87 -16.28 1.18
N VAL A 384 0.73 -15.67 1.52
CA VAL A 384 -0.56 -16.36 1.74
C VAL A 384 -1.55 -16.15 0.59
N GLY A 385 -1.10 -15.55 -0.51
CA GLY A 385 -1.87 -15.40 -1.74
C GLY A 385 -2.83 -14.21 -1.76
N THR A 386 -2.63 -13.23 -0.86
CA THR A 386 -3.36 -11.97 -0.87
C THR A 386 -2.73 -10.98 -1.83
N ASP A 387 -3.51 -10.38 -2.72
CA ASP A 387 -3.05 -9.33 -3.62
C ASP A 387 -3.18 -7.96 -2.96
N TRP A 388 -2.14 -7.14 -3.10
CA TRP A 388 -2.02 -5.81 -2.54
C TRP A 388 -1.86 -4.77 -3.65
N ILE A 389 -2.59 -3.67 -3.54
CA ILE A 389 -2.50 -2.51 -4.43
C ILE A 389 -1.81 -1.36 -3.69
N ILE A 390 -0.73 -0.82 -4.28
CA ILE A 390 0.01 0.34 -3.78
C ILE A 390 -0.22 1.47 -4.77
N TYR A 391 -0.60 2.64 -4.29
CA TYR A 391 -1.03 3.76 -5.11
C TYR A 391 -0.79 5.08 -4.37
N HIS A 392 -1.09 6.22 -4.98
CA HIS A 392 -1.01 7.49 -4.29
C HIS A 392 -2.39 8.10 -3.97
N GLY A 393 -2.42 9.03 -3.02
CA GLY A 393 -3.59 9.85 -2.70
C GLY A 393 -3.23 11.04 -1.82
N TYR A 394 -4.10 12.04 -1.77
CA TYR A 394 -3.97 13.18 -0.87
C TYR A 394 -4.69 12.91 0.43
N LYS A 395 -4.06 13.22 1.57
CA LYS A 395 -4.76 13.34 2.84
C LYS A 395 -5.45 14.72 2.87
N LYS A 396 -6.78 14.76 2.83
CA LYS A 396 -7.55 16.00 2.61
C LYS A 396 -7.19 17.14 3.55
N LYS A 397 -6.91 16.84 4.83
CA LYS A 397 -6.53 17.84 5.84
C LYS A 397 -5.08 18.32 5.76
N GLU A 398 -4.28 17.71 4.92
CA GLU A 398 -2.83 17.92 4.78
C GLU A 398 -2.42 17.86 3.30
N ALA A 399 -3.33 18.27 2.40
CA ALA A 399 -3.15 18.11 0.96
C ALA A 399 -1.97 18.94 0.39
N GLU A 400 -1.55 19.97 1.10
CA GLU A 400 -0.36 20.79 0.79
C GLU A 400 0.94 19.98 0.89
N ASN A 401 0.97 18.88 1.65
CA ASN A 401 2.14 18.01 1.76
C ASN A 401 2.33 17.09 0.55
N GLY A 402 1.43 17.14 -0.45
CA GLY A 402 1.49 16.38 -1.67
C GLY A 402 0.79 15.03 -1.60
N ARG A 403 1.11 14.15 -2.56
CA ARG A 403 0.49 12.82 -2.70
C ARG A 403 1.28 11.78 -1.91
N TYR A 404 0.66 11.24 -0.87
CA TYR A 404 1.21 10.17 -0.06
C TYR A 404 1.09 8.80 -0.76
N VAL A 405 1.92 7.85 -0.35
CA VAL A 405 1.80 6.45 -0.79
C VAL A 405 0.88 5.69 0.16
N LEU A 406 -0.10 5.05 -0.41
CA LEU A 406 -1.13 4.28 0.26
C LEU A 406 -1.07 2.82 -0.22
N MET A 407 -1.59 1.93 0.60
CA MET A 407 -1.69 0.51 0.27
C MET A 407 -3.03 -0.03 0.76
N ASP A 408 -3.65 -0.92 0.00
CA ASP A 408 -4.84 -1.65 0.41
C ASP A 408 -4.83 -3.08 -0.08
N LYS A 409 -5.57 -3.93 0.64
CA LYS A 409 -5.85 -5.30 0.25
C LYS A 409 -6.82 -5.32 -0.90
N LEU A 410 -6.50 -6.07 -1.97
CA LEU A 410 -7.43 -6.33 -3.05
C LEU A 410 -8.32 -7.53 -2.71
N ILE A 411 -9.63 -7.35 -2.90
CA ILE A 411 -10.64 -8.37 -2.66
C ILE A 411 -11.20 -8.79 -4.02
N TRP A 412 -11.15 -10.10 -4.30
CA TRP A 412 -11.69 -10.66 -5.53
C TRP A 412 -13.07 -11.27 -5.28
N SER A 413 -14.06 -10.82 -6.01
CA SER A 413 -15.41 -11.39 -5.99
C SER A 413 -15.44 -12.77 -6.65
N ASN A 414 -16.52 -13.52 -6.45
CA ASN A 414 -16.69 -14.86 -7.05
C ASN A 414 -16.70 -14.85 -8.59
N ASP A 415 -17.11 -13.74 -9.19
CA ASP A 415 -17.09 -13.52 -10.64
C ASP A 415 -15.73 -12.94 -11.13
N GLY A 416 -14.74 -12.87 -10.23
CA GLY A 416 -13.36 -12.53 -10.52
C GLY A 416 -13.08 -11.06 -10.69
N TRP A 417 -13.92 -10.14 -10.19
CA TRP A 417 -13.63 -8.71 -10.24
C TRP A 417 -12.97 -8.22 -8.95
N PRO A 418 -11.95 -7.34 -9.09
CA PRO A 418 -11.27 -6.79 -7.92
C PRO A 418 -12.04 -5.60 -7.34
N SER A 419 -11.86 -5.40 -6.05
CA SER A 419 -12.27 -4.19 -5.31
C SER A 419 -11.38 -4.01 -4.09
N VAL A 420 -11.40 -2.84 -3.47
CA VAL A 420 -10.87 -2.62 -2.12
C VAL A 420 -12.04 -2.51 -1.14
N LYS A 421 -11.76 -2.70 0.14
CA LYS A 421 -12.77 -2.58 1.21
C LYS A 421 -13.48 -1.22 1.10
N SER A 422 -14.81 -1.23 1.08
CA SER A 422 -15.64 -0.02 0.95
C SER A 422 -15.40 0.80 -0.33
N ASN A 423 -14.69 0.26 -1.32
CA ASN A 423 -14.26 0.95 -2.55
C ASN A 423 -13.53 2.29 -2.29
N ALA A 424 -12.77 2.35 -1.20
CA ALA A 424 -12.04 3.56 -0.78
C ALA A 424 -10.77 3.21 0.00
N PRO A 425 -9.77 4.13 0.06
CA PRO A 425 -8.58 3.93 0.86
C PRO A 425 -8.90 3.68 2.34
N SER A 426 -8.26 2.67 2.92
CA SER A 426 -8.37 2.37 4.35
C SER A 426 -7.61 3.38 5.21
N ILE A 427 -7.96 3.47 6.50
CA ILE A 427 -7.15 4.15 7.52
C ILE A 427 -6.25 3.13 8.19
N LEU A 428 -6.83 1.99 8.54
CA LEU A 428 -6.17 0.87 9.22
C LEU A 428 -6.53 -0.43 8.48
N GLU A 429 -5.55 -1.29 8.25
CA GLU A 429 -5.73 -2.61 7.63
C GLU A 429 -4.73 -3.62 8.23
N VAL A 430 -5.08 -4.90 8.17
CA VAL A 430 -4.16 -6.01 8.49
C VAL A 430 -2.97 -5.97 7.52
N ALA A 431 -1.75 -6.17 8.03
CA ALA A 431 -0.54 -6.09 7.22
C ALA A 431 -0.40 -7.26 6.23
N PRO A 432 0.35 -7.10 5.11
CA PRO A 432 0.78 -8.22 4.27
C PRO A 432 1.62 -9.22 5.06
N TYR A 433 1.54 -10.49 4.68
CA TYR A 433 2.33 -11.55 5.28
C TYR A 433 3.46 -11.99 4.35
N PHE A 434 4.71 -11.74 4.78
CA PHE A 434 5.90 -12.26 4.12
C PHE A 434 6.72 -13.08 5.12
N GLN A 435 7.05 -14.32 4.74
CA GLN A 435 7.97 -15.15 5.51
C GLN A 435 9.39 -14.57 5.37
N LYS A 436 10.13 -14.60 6.48
CA LYS A 436 11.51 -14.08 6.57
C LYS A 436 12.48 -14.98 5.80
#